data_c697e4db38a29dece6314f4d48c87cf0
#
_entry.id   c697e4db38a29dece6314f4d48c87cf0
#
_cell.length_a   1.000
_cell.length_b   1.000
_cell.length_c   1.000
_cell.angle_alpha   90.00
_cell.angle_beta   90.00
_cell.angle_gamma   90.00
#
_symmetry.space_group_name_H-M   'P 1'
#
loop_
_entity.id
_entity.type
_entity.pdbx_description
1 polymer ?
#
loop_
_entity_poly.entity_id
_entity_poly.type
_entity_poly.pdbx_seq_one_letter_code
_entity_poly.pdbx_strand_id
1 'polypeptide(L)'
;MAARRKCDRLIQDGEVRVDGEVVREPGTRVDPDVQRVTVGKRALPRLQAHAYFAFHKPVGVLTTMHDPGGRPTVKSYLPATGPRLFPVGRLDGDTSGLLLVTSDGELAHRLMHPRYEIPKTYHLTLSAPPSARALARLGMGVEFAPGESSRPARVETVRRGREGAVIALTIAEGRNRQVRRMCEALDLPLLALARVRVGPIELGDLAAGALRPLTGEEVTGLRNAVTGARASGEARRKPVTPGGVRRSRGGPPRRR
;
A
#
# COMPACT_ATOMS: atom_id res chain seq x y z
N MET A 1 4.71 22.98 3.10
CA MET A 1 3.33 22.48 3.34
C MET A 1 3.23 21.87 4.72
N ALA A 2 2.08 21.98 5.38
CA ALA A 2 1.84 21.39 6.70
C ALA A 2 1.41 19.90 6.60
N ALA A 3 1.43 19.18 7.73
CA ALA A 3 0.84 17.84 7.80
C ALA A 3 -0.70 17.93 7.66
N ARG A 4 -1.35 16.89 7.12
CA ARG A 4 -2.81 16.89 6.85
C ARG A 4 -3.64 17.40 8.03
N ARG A 5 -3.41 16.86 9.25
CA ARG A 5 -4.11 17.30 10.46
C ARG A 5 -3.94 18.80 10.77
N LYS A 6 -2.79 19.39 10.42
CA LYS A 6 -2.57 20.82 10.57
C LYS A 6 -3.32 21.62 9.51
N CYS A 7 -3.43 21.11 8.27
CA CYS A 7 -4.24 21.71 7.22
C CYS A 7 -5.73 21.69 7.60
N ASP A 8 -6.22 20.56 8.11
CA ASP A 8 -7.62 20.43 8.55
C ASP A 8 -7.97 21.50 9.63
N ARG A 9 -7.07 21.73 10.60
CA ARG A 9 -7.22 22.80 11.60
C ARG A 9 -7.26 24.20 10.97
N LEU A 10 -6.32 24.53 10.07
CA LEU A 10 -6.30 25.83 9.40
C LEU A 10 -7.60 26.11 8.62
N ILE A 11 -8.21 25.06 8.03
CA ILE A 11 -9.51 25.16 7.36
C ILE A 11 -10.62 25.44 8.38
N GLN A 12 -10.69 24.66 9.45
CA GLN A 12 -11.69 24.82 10.53
C GLN A 12 -11.60 26.19 11.20
N ASP A 13 -10.38 26.69 11.42
CA ASP A 13 -10.11 28.01 12.00
C ASP A 13 -10.46 29.16 11.04
N GLY A 14 -10.78 28.87 9.76
CA GLY A 14 -11.17 29.85 8.75
C GLY A 14 -10.02 30.65 8.18
N GLU A 15 -8.80 30.16 8.31
CA GLU A 15 -7.60 30.78 7.72
C GLU A 15 -7.48 30.53 6.22
N VAL A 16 -8.24 29.54 5.68
CA VAL A 16 -8.20 29.15 4.26
C VAL A 16 -9.30 29.88 3.50
N ARG A 17 -8.93 30.46 2.35
CA ARG A 17 -9.86 31.10 1.41
C ARG A 17 -9.68 30.51 0.01
N VAL A 18 -10.79 30.35 -0.69
CA VAL A 18 -10.85 29.97 -2.12
C VAL A 18 -11.51 31.12 -2.86
N ASP A 19 -10.81 31.70 -3.81
CA ASP A 19 -11.26 32.90 -4.57
C ASP A 19 -11.71 34.08 -3.68
N GLY A 20 -11.12 34.16 -2.46
CA GLY A 20 -11.44 35.20 -1.47
C GLY A 20 -12.48 34.78 -0.43
N GLU A 21 -13.26 33.74 -0.66
CA GLU A 21 -14.27 33.23 0.28
C GLU A 21 -13.66 32.29 1.32
N VAL A 22 -14.08 32.41 2.58
CA VAL A 22 -13.59 31.58 3.68
C VAL A 22 -14.17 30.17 3.58
N VAL A 23 -13.31 29.15 3.56
CA VAL A 23 -13.69 27.73 3.61
C VAL A 23 -13.39 27.18 5.00
N ARG A 24 -14.39 26.56 5.65
CA ARG A 24 -14.26 25.96 6.98
C ARG A 24 -14.45 24.44 7.00
N GLU A 25 -14.88 23.85 5.91
CA GLU A 25 -15.15 22.43 5.80
C GLU A 25 -13.93 21.68 5.26
N PRO A 26 -13.25 20.82 6.08
CA PRO A 26 -12.18 19.95 5.60
C PRO A 26 -12.69 18.98 4.54
N GLY A 27 -11.97 18.87 3.44
CA GLY A 27 -12.38 18.01 2.31
C GLY A 27 -13.11 18.75 1.19
N THR A 28 -13.36 20.05 1.31
CA THR A 28 -13.83 20.89 0.21
C THR A 28 -12.93 20.68 -1.01
N ARG A 29 -13.55 20.35 -2.13
CA ARG A 29 -12.83 20.14 -3.40
C ARG A 29 -12.63 21.49 -4.08
N VAL A 30 -11.42 21.71 -4.54
CA VAL A 30 -11.03 22.91 -5.30
C VAL A 30 -10.32 22.47 -6.57
N ASP A 31 -10.50 23.23 -7.63
CA ASP A 31 -9.76 23.08 -8.88
C ASP A 31 -8.55 24.04 -8.82
N PRO A 32 -7.33 23.54 -8.60
CA PRO A 32 -6.14 24.37 -8.43
C PRO A 32 -5.68 25.06 -9.72
N ASP A 33 -6.19 24.67 -10.88
CA ASP A 33 -5.85 25.27 -12.17
C ASP A 33 -6.64 26.55 -12.41
N VAL A 34 -7.86 26.66 -11.86
CA VAL A 34 -8.77 27.81 -12.03
C VAL A 34 -9.03 28.59 -10.74
N GLN A 35 -8.96 27.95 -9.57
CA GLN A 35 -9.28 28.56 -8.28
C GLN A 35 -8.02 28.96 -7.50
N ARG A 36 -8.06 30.13 -6.91
CA ARG A 36 -6.97 30.66 -6.09
C ARG A 36 -7.18 30.34 -4.62
N VAL A 37 -6.30 29.50 -4.06
CA VAL A 37 -6.32 29.17 -2.65
C VAL A 37 -5.30 30.01 -1.88
N THR A 38 -5.74 30.61 -0.76
CA THR A 38 -4.85 31.35 0.15
C THR A 38 -4.98 30.84 1.58
N VAL A 39 -3.89 30.95 2.35
CA VAL A 39 -3.87 30.70 3.80
C VAL A 39 -3.42 32.00 4.48
N GLY A 40 -4.32 32.61 5.24
CA GLY A 40 -4.15 33.99 5.68
C GLY A 40 -3.98 34.92 4.48
N LYS A 41 -2.87 35.67 4.44
CA LYS A 41 -2.52 36.58 3.32
C LYS A 41 -1.65 35.93 2.23
N ARG A 42 -1.26 34.63 2.39
CA ARG A 42 -0.30 33.98 1.49
C ARG A 42 -1.04 33.08 0.49
N ALA A 43 -0.86 33.34 -0.79
CA ALA A 43 -1.31 32.42 -1.83
C ALA A 43 -0.52 31.10 -1.79
N LEU A 44 -1.22 29.99 -1.98
CA LEU A 44 -0.55 28.71 -2.18
C LEU A 44 0.13 28.70 -3.55
N PRO A 45 1.34 28.14 -3.65
CA PRO A 45 1.99 27.95 -4.94
C PRO A 45 1.13 26.99 -5.79
N ARG A 46 1.17 27.18 -7.13
CA ARG A 46 0.56 26.21 -8.06
C ARG A 46 1.06 24.80 -7.77
N LEU A 47 0.18 23.82 -8.00
CA LEU A 47 0.56 22.41 -7.85
C LEU A 47 1.75 22.10 -8.76
N GLN A 48 2.82 21.63 -8.17
CA GLN A 48 3.92 21.06 -8.93
C GLN A 48 3.50 19.69 -9.47
N ALA A 49 3.99 19.33 -10.65
CA ALA A 49 3.82 17.99 -11.20
C ALA A 49 4.21 16.93 -10.15
N HIS A 50 3.41 15.88 -10.05
CA HIS A 50 3.70 14.79 -9.13
C HIS A 50 5.00 14.09 -9.51
N ALA A 51 5.79 13.74 -8.50
CA ALA A 51 7.01 12.99 -8.65
C ALA A 51 6.82 11.55 -8.12
N TYR A 52 7.42 10.60 -8.81
CA TYR A 52 7.31 9.17 -8.54
C TYR A 52 8.67 8.52 -8.62
N PHE A 53 9.04 7.73 -7.61
CA PHE A 53 10.33 7.08 -7.53
C PHE A 53 10.21 5.62 -7.09
N ALA A 54 11.10 4.79 -7.61
CA ALA A 54 11.46 3.50 -7.03
C ALA A 54 12.68 3.71 -6.13
N PHE A 55 12.60 3.23 -4.91
CA PHE A 55 13.67 3.28 -3.92
C PHE A 55 14.02 1.88 -3.46
N HIS A 56 15.29 1.51 -3.50
CA HIS A 56 15.78 0.29 -2.87
C HIS A 56 16.11 0.57 -1.40
N LYS A 57 15.13 0.37 -0.52
CA LYS A 57 15.35 0.56 0.92
C LYS A 57 16.36 -0.45 1.47
N PRO A 58 17.47 -0.03 2.07
CA PRO A 58 18.40 -0.95 2.77
C PRO A 58 17.79 -1.53 4.05
N VAL A 59 18.37 -2.61 4.55
CA VAL A 59 18.16 -3.07 5.92
C VAL A 59 18.67 -2.02 6.91
N GLY A 60 18.05 -1.89 8.08
CA GLY A 60 18.41 -0.92 9.12
C GLY A 60 17.76 0.45 8.95
N VAL A 61 17.20 0.76 7.79
CA VAL A 61 16.51 2.02 7.51
C VAL A 61 15.03 1.91 7.83
N LEU A 62 14.48 2.86 8.61
CA LEU A 62 13.08 2.90 8.99
C LEU A 62 12.24 3.59 7.91
N THR A 63 11.06 3.03 7.60
CA THR A 63 10.09 3.64 6.69
C THR A 63 9.27 4.71 7.41
N THR A 64 9.91 5.81 7.74
CA THR A 64 9.30 7.00 8.34
C THR A 64 10.00 8.26 7.85
N MET A 65 9.30 9.39 7.94
CA MET A 65 9.89 10.71 7.64
C MET A 65 10.56 11.36 8.87
N HIS A 66 10.34 10.82 10.06
CA HIS A 66 10.94 11.30 11.31
C HIS A 66 11.01 10.15 12.32
N ASP A 67 12.14 10.03 13.00
CA ASP A 67 12.34 9.10 14.11
C ASP A 67 12.91 9.84 15.32
N PRO A 68 12.19 9.89 16.45
CA PRO A 68 12.69 10.55 17.65
C PRO A 68 13.98 9.94 18.22
N GLY A 69 14.21 8.64 17.94
CA GLY A 69 15.39 7.91 18.39
C GLY A 69 16.64 8.13 17.51
N GLY A 70 16.55 8.97 16.48
CA GLY A 70 17.70 9.31 15.62
C GLY A 70 18.17 8.18 14.70
N ARG A 71 17.42 7.09 14.57
CA ARG A 71 17.77 5.99 13.67
C ARG A 71 17.65 6.41 12.21
N PRO A 72 18.43 5.81 11.28
CA PRO A 72 18.32 6.09 9.86
C PRO A 72 16.89 5.90 9.33
N THR A 73 16.40 6.87 8.56
CA THR A 73 15.05 6.84 7.99
C THR A 73 15.11 7.01 6.48
N VAL A 74 14.02 6.66 5.78
CA VAL A 74 13.92 6.88 4.33
C VAL A 74 14.09 8.34 3.94
N LYS A 75 13.81 9.28 4.84
CA LYS A 75 13.96 10.72 4.60
C LYS A 75 15.37 11.11 4.14
N SER A 76 16.42 10.48 4.70
CA SER A 76 17.82 10.80 4.37
C SER A 76 18.22 10.41 2.94
N TYR A 77 17.40 9.62 2.24
CA TYR A 77 17.64 9.20 0.86
C TYR A 77 16.79 10.00 -0.15
N LEU A 78 15.88 10.84 0.32
CA LEU A 78 14.98 11.60 -0.56
C LEU A 78 15.59 12.95 -0.92
N PRO A 79 15.31 13.48 -2.14
CA PRO A 79 15.71 14.82 -2.52
C PRO A 79 15.26 15.88 -1.50
N ALA A 80 16.16 16.79 -1.17
CA ALA A 80 15.89 17.89 -0.25
C ALA A 80 15.00 18.98 -0.89
N THR A 81 14.97 19.05 -2.22
CA THR A 81 14.23 20.05 -3.00
C THR A 81 13.13 19.39 -3.82
N GLY A 82 12.16 20.20 -4.26
CA GLY A 82 11.04 19.70 -5.07
C GLY A 82 9.77 19.43 -4.24
N PRO A 83 8.82 18.66 -4.80
CA PRO A 83 7.57 18.35 -4.13
C PRO A 83 7.81 17.47 -2.90
N ARG A 84 6.94 17.60 -1.90
CA ARG A 84 7.03 16.78 -0.68
C ARG A 84 6.79 15.32 -1.00
N LEU A 85 7.84 14.51 -0.89
CA LEU A 85 7.79 13.07 -1.10
C LEU A 85 7.45 12.32 0.20
N PHE A 86 6.78 11.18 0.05
CA PHE A 86 6.49 10.24 1.14
C PHE A 86 6.45 8.80 0.61
N PRO A 87 6.76 7.81 1.45
CA PRO A 87 6.74 6.41 1.05
C PRO A 87 5.32 5.89 0.86
N VAL A 88 5.12 5.01 -0.13
CA VAL A 88 3.88 4.27 -0.40
C VAL A 88 3.89 2.95 0.35
N GLY A 89 3.26 2.93 1.50
CA GLY A 89 3.33 1.80 2.42
C GLY A 89 4.63 1.77 3.21
N ARG A 90 4.91 0.59 3.76
CA ARG A 90 6.06 0.40 4.64
C ARG A 90 6.80 -0.90 4.34
N LEU A 91 8.09 -0.89 4.61
CA LEU A 91 8.92 -2.06 4.85
C LEU A 91 9.48 -1.96 6.27
N ASP A 92 9.54 -3.06 6.97
CA ASP A 92 10.13 -3.12 8.31
C ASP A 92 11.64 -2.78 8.27
N GLY A 93 12.22 -2.42 9.41
CA GLY A 93 13.64 -2.06 9.48
C GLY A 93 14.57 -3.18 9.00
N ASP A 94 14.20 -4.42 9.28
CA ASP A 94 14.90 -5.65 8.91
C ASP A 94 14.54 -6.21 7.51
N THR A 95 13.72 -5.48 6.75
CA THR A 95 13.30 -5.86 5.39
C THR A 95 13.85 -4.85 4.38
N SER A 96 14.48 -5.35 3.32
CA SER A 96 15.03 -4.52 2.23
C SER A 96 14.11 -4.52 0.99
N GLY A 97 14.54 -3.81 -0.04
CA GLY A 97 13.96 -3.91 -1.38
C GLY A 97 13.10 -2.74 -1.79
N LEU A 98 12.24 -2.96 -2.77
CA LEU A 98 11.48 -1.94 -3.47
C LEU A 98 10.48 -1.23 -2.55
N LEU A 99 10.63 0.05 -2.41
CA LEU A 99 9.70 0.97 -1.78
C LEU A 99 9.36 2.08 -2.78
N LEU A 100 8.09 2.22 -3.13
CA LEU A 100 7.66 3.34 -3.96
C LEU A 100 7.59 4.60 -3.11
N VAL A 101 7.99 5.73 -3.71
CA VAL A 101 7.97 7.05 -3.07
C VAL A 101 7.32 8.04 -4.04
N THR A 102 6.42 8.89 -3.56
CA THR A 102 5.70 9.84 -4.42
C THR A 102 5.23 11.08 -3.68
N SER A 103 4.86 12.12 -4.42
CA SER A 103 4.08 13.26 -3.93
C SER A 103 2.57 13.14 -4.24
N ASP A 104 2.15 12.11 -5.00
CA ASP A 104 0.76 11.85 -5.35
C ASP A 104 0.05 11.06 -4.23
N GLY A 105 -0.65 11.78 -3.36
CA GLY A 105 -1.35 11.21 -2.21
C GLY A 105 -2.53 10.31 -2.60
N GLU A 106 -3.18 10.60 -3.72
CA GLU A 106 -4.33 9.82 -4.17
C GLU A 106 -3.89 8.45 -4.70
N LEU A 107 -2.89 8.43 -5.58
CA LEU A 107 -2.32 7.17 -6.09
C LEU A 107 -1.71 6.35 -4.95
N ALA A 108 -0.96 6.98 -4.05
CA ALA A 108 -0.38 6.31 -2.88
C ALA A 108 -1.46 5.65 -2.00
N HIS A 109 -2.54 6.37 -1.70
CA HIS A 109 -3.66 5.81 -0.94
C HIS A 109 -4.27 4.59 -1.62
N ARG A 110 -4.51 4.66 -2.94
CA ARG A 110 -5.05 3.53 -3.71
C ARG A 110 -4.12 2.34 -3.72
N LEU A 111 -2.82 2.53 -3.93
CA LEU A 111 -1.80 1.47 -3.93
C LEU A 111 -1.67 0.75 -2.57
N MET A 112 -1.95 1.46 -1.47
CA MET A 112 -1.89 0.91 -0.11
C MET A 112 -3.19 0.26 0.35
N HIS A 113 -4.33 0.68 -0.19
CA HIS A 113 -5.63 0.27 0.32
C HIS A 113 -5.96 -1.19 -0.06
N PRO A 114 -6.33 -2.06 0.89
CA PRO A 114 -6.52 -3.51 0.67
C PRO A 114 -7.50 -3.87 -0.44
N ARG A 115 -8.49 -3.01 -0.72
CA ARG A 115 -9.51 -3.27 -1.76
C ARG A 115 -8.95 -3.35 -3.19
N TYR A 116 -7.76 -2.77 -3.44
CA TYR A 116 -7.15 -2.80 -4.76
C TYR A 116 -6.25 -3.99 -4.98
N GLU A 117 -6.00 -4.78 -3.95
CA GLU A 117 -5.28 -6.05 -4.01
C GLU A 117 -3.97 -5.99 -4.81
N ILE A 118 -3.25 -4.87 -4.72
CA ILE A 118 -2.00 -4.66 -5.47
C ILE A 118 -0.98 -5.72 -5.06
N PRO A 119 -0.53 -6.59 -6.00
CA PRO A 119 0.39 -7.67 -5.68
C PRO A 119 1.76 -7.13 -5.29
N LYS A 120 2.39 -7.79 -4.33
CA LYS A 120 3.74 -7.52 -3.86
C LYS A 120 4.50 -8.82 -3.83
N THR A 121 5.64 -8.87 -4.52
CA THR A 121 6.50 -10.05 -4.55
C THR A 121 7.70 -9.85 -3.64
N TYR A 122 7.95 -10.84 -2.81
CA TYR A 122 9.06 -10.87 -1.87
C TYR A 122 9.99 -12.04 -2.20
N HIS A 123 11.29 -11.82 -2.12
CA HIS A 123 12.29 -12.87 -2.07
C HIS A 123 12.56 -13.23 -0.62
N LEU A 124 12.32 -14.48 -0.26
CA LEU A 124 12.59 -15.10 1.02
C LEU A 124 13.90 -15.87 0.88
N THR A 125 14.98 -15.40 1.47
CA THR A 125 16.23 -16.16 1.57
C THR A 125 16.17 -17.04 2.81
N LEU A 126 16.18 -18.35 2.60
CA LEU A 126 16.11 -19.36 3.66
C LEU A 126 17.48 -20.03 3.84
N SER A 127 17.87 -20.35 5.08
CA SER A 127 19.11 -21.08 5.38
C SER A 127 19.03 -22.59 5.07
N ALA A 128 17.83 -23.11 4.84
CA ALA A 128 17.60 -24.48 4.42
C ALA A 128 16.50 -24.53 3.36
N PRO A 129 16.56 -25.49 2.40
CA PRO A 129 15.52 -25.65 1.40
C PRO A 129 14.21 -26.11 2.06
N PRO A 130 13.07 -25.43 1.74
CA PRO A 130 11.78 -25.78 2.31
C PRO A 130 11.26 -27.10 1.76
N SER A 131 10.47 -27.82 2.55
CA SER A 131 9.77 -29.02 2.09
C SER A 131 8.67 -28.67 1.07
N ALA A 132 8.31 -29.62 0.20
CA ALA A 132 7.17 -29.45 -0.73
C ALA A 132 5.86 -29.13 0.02
N ARG A 133 5.65 -29.72 1.21
CA ARG A 133 4.50 -29.46 2.07
C ARG A 133 4.47 -27.99 2.56
N ALA A 134 5.62 -27.45 2.97
CA ALA A 134 5.71 -26.05 3.43
C ALA A 134 5.43 -25.07 2.27
N LEU A 135 5.96 -25.33 1.06
CA LEU A 135 5.66 -24.54 -0.13
C LEU A 135 4.17 -24.58 -0.49
N ALA A 136 3.56 -25.76 -0.46
CA ALA A 136 2.13 -25.91 -0.72
C ALA A 136 1.29 -25.12 0.30
N ARG A 137 1.63 -25.19 1.59
CA ARG A 137 0.96 -24.42 2.65
C ARG A 137 1.12 -22.91 2.46
N LEU A 138 2.32 -22.42 2.10
CA LEU A 138 2.52 -21.01 1.74
C LEU A 138 1.56 -20.57 0.62
N GLY A 139 1.38 -21.42 -0.40
CA GLY A 139 0.50 -21.14 -1.53
C GLY A 139 -0.99 -21.16 -1.19
N MET A 140 -1.42 -22.08 -0.33
CA MET A 140 -2.84 -22.21 0.06
C MET A 140 -3.29 -21.18 1.09
N GLY A 141 -2.36 -20.58 1.81
CA GLY A 141 -2.62 -19.69 2.94
C GLY A 141 -2.19 -20.31 4.26
N VAL A 142 -1.70 -19.47 5.17
CA VAL A 142 -1.11 -19.84 6.45
C VAL A 142 -1.84 -19.13 7.58
N GLU A 143 -2.31 -19.87 8.57
CA GLU A 143 -2.69 -19.28 9.86
C GLU A 143 -1.41 -18.95 10.61
N PHE A 144 -1.19 -17.67 10.87
CA PHE A 144 0.02 -17.14 11.51
C PHE A 144 -0.25 -16.45 12.85
N ALA A 145 -1.51 -16.42 13.28
CA ALA A 145 -1.97 -16.14 14.63
C ALA A 145 -3.39 -16.68 14.80
N PRO A 146 -3.90 -16.88 16.03
CA PRO A 146 -5.25 -17.35 16.27
C PRO A 146 -6.31 -16.52 15.54
N GLY A 147 -7.02 -17.14 14.59
CA GLY A 147 -8.01 -16.48 13.75
C GLY A 147 -7.45 -15.54 12.66
N GLU A 148 -6.13 -15.47 12.48
CA GLU A 148 -5.49 -14.69 11.42
C GLU A 148 -4.81 -15.59 10.40
N SER A 149 -5.43 -15.77 9.23
CA SER A 149 -4.86 -16.52 8.11
C SER A 149 -4.51 -15.62 6.95
N SER A 150 -3.43 -15.92 6.23
CA SER A 150 -3.13 -15.28 4.96
C SER A 150 -4.11 -15.77 3.90
N ARG A 151 -4.31 -14.94 2.87
CA ARG A 151 -4.95 -15.38 1.63
C ARG A 151 -4.02 -16.32 0.86
N PRO A 152 -4.54 -17.09 -0.11
CA PRO A 152 -3.71 -17.82 -1.05
C PRO A 152 -2.67 -16.91 -1.72
N ALA A 153 -1.46 -17.42 -1.87
CA ALA A 153 -0.31 -16.70 -2.42
C ALA A 153 0.30 -17.48 -3.60
N ARG A 154 0.96 -16.76 -4.51
CA ARG A 154 1.78 -17.41 -5.54
C ARG A 154 3.16 -17.65 -4.97
N VAL A 155 3.65 -18.88 -5.10
CA VAL A 155 4.94 -19.33 -4.59
C VAL A 155 5.75 -19.91 -5.73
N GLU A 156 6.97 -19.41 -5.92
CA GLU A 156 7.89 -19.87 -6.95
C GLU A 156 9.28 -20.08 -6.34
N THR A 157 9.96 -21.14 -6.72
CA THR A 157 11.35 -21.35 -6.31
C THR A 157 12.27 -20.64 -7.28
N VAL A 158 12.96 -19.59 -6.83
CA VAL A 158 13.93 -18.83 -7.63
C VAL A 158 15.28 -19.55 -7.68
N ARG A 159 15.73 -20.05 -6.54
CA ARG A 159 16.98 -20.80 -6.40
C ARG A 159 16.84 -21.84 -5.30
N ARG A 160 17.40 -23.02 -5.54
CA ARG A 160 17.50 -24.09 -4.54
C ARG A 160 18.92 -24.68 -4.55
N GLY A 161 19.55 -24.75 -3.40
CA GLY A 161 20.87 -25.32 -3.18
C GLY A 161 20.90 -26.22 -1.93
N ARG A 162 22.03 -26.83 -1.66
CA ARG A 162 22.21 -27.65 -0.43
C ARG A 162 22.15 -26.78 0.84
N GLU A 163 22.67 -25.55 0.77
CA GLU A 163 22.84 -24.62 1.89
C GLU A 163 21.74 -23.55 1.98
N GLY A 164 20.63 -23.74 1.27
CA GLY A 164 19.53 -22.79 1.33
C GLY A 164 18.71 -22.67 0.06
N ALA A 165 17.72 -21.78 0.11
CA ALA A 165 16.84 -21.52 -1.01
C ALA A 165 16.45 -20.03 -1.07
N VAL A 166 16.08 -19.57 -2.26
CA VAL A 166 15.37 -18.30 -2.45
C VAL A 166 14.00 -18.61 -3.04
N ILE A 167 12.96 -18.18 -2.34
CA ILE A 167 11.56 -18.36 -2.73
C ILE A 167 10.97 -17.01 -3.06
N ALA A 168 10.33 -16.88 -4.21
CA ALA A 168 9.49 -15.74 -4.53
C ALA A 168 8.07 -15.99 -4.03
N LEU A 169 7.59 -15.14 -3.12
CA LEU A 169 6.24 -15.15 -2.56
C LEU A 169 5.51 -13.89 -3.00
N THR A 170 4.40 -14.06 -3.75
CA THR A 170 3.55 -12.94 -4.16
C THR A 170 2.25 -12.96 -3.36
N ILE A 171 1.97 -11.86 -2.66
CA ILE A 171 0.76 -11.63 -1.88
C ILE A 171 0.06 -10.33 -2.31
N ALA A 172 -1.27 -10.27 -2.22
CA ALA A 172 -2.08 -9.10 -2.55
C ALA A 172 -2.60 -8.35 -1.31
N GLU A 173 -2.02 -8.63 -0.17
CA GLU A 173 -2.32 -8.02 1.14
C GLU A 173 -1.05 -7.53 1.82
N GLY A 174 -1.15 -7.00 3.04
CA GLY A 174 0.04 -6.50 3.74
C GLY A 174 -0.28 -6.18 5.19
N ARG A 175 -0.41 -7.21 6.03
CA ARG A 175 -0.55 -7.06 7.48
C ARG A 175 0.82 -6.85 8.11
N ASN A 176 0.82 -6.41 9.37
CA ASN A 176 2.06 -6.20 10.10
C ASN A 176 2.91 -7.48 10.12
N ARG A 177 4.16 -7.37 9.63
CA ARG A 177 5.16 -8.45 9.55
C ARG A 177 4.64 -9.78 8.96
N GLN A 178 3.64 -9.71 8.06
CA GLN A 178 2.87 -10.86 7.59
C GLN A 178 3.77 -11.98 7.06
N VAL A 179 4.67 -11.69 6.12
CA VAL A 179 5.53 -12.71 5.50
C VAL A 179 6.42 -13.39 6.54
N ARG A 180 6.96 -12.65 7.51
CA ARG A 180 7.79 -13.23 8.59
C ARG A 180 6.96 -14.14 9.49
N ARG A 181 5.77 -13.70 9.90
CA ARG A 181 4.84 -14.53 10.69
C ARG A 181 4.41 -15.79 9.95
N MET A 182 4.22 -15.71 8.62
CA MET A 182 3.96 -16.91 7.80
C MET A 182 5.16 -17.87 7.78
N CYS A 183 6.39 -17.35 7.70
CA CYS A 183 7.60 -18.18 7.78
C CYS A 183 7.74 -18.82 9.17
N GLU A 184 7.54 -18.07 10.23
CA GLU A 184 7.56 -18.55 11.63
C GLU A 184 6.54 -19.66 11.84
N ALA A 185 5.29 -19.49 11.37
CA ALA A 185 4.23 -20.49 11.50
C ALA A 185 4.47 -21.79 10.70
N LEU A 186 5.42 -21.78 9.77
CA LEU A 186 5.81 -22.94 8.97
C LEU A 186 7.22 -23.44 9.29
N ASP A 187 7.85 -22.95 10.34
CA ASP A 187 9.23 -23.24 10.75
C ASP A 187 10.24 -23.05 9.59
N LEU A 188 10.02 -22.03 8.77
CA LEU A 188 10.92 -21.69 7.68
C LEU A 188 12.04 -20.78 8.19
N PRO A 189 13.33 -21.20 8.09
CA PRO A 189 14.46 -20.48 8.64
C PRO A 189 14.83 -19.27 7.78
N LEU A 190 14.09 -18.16 7.93
CA LEU A 190 14.22 -16.94 7.13
C LEU A 190 15.45 -16.13 7.54
N LEU A 191 16.45 -16.05 6.67
CA LEU A 191 17.67 -15.23 6.83
C LEU A 191 17.45 -13.80 6.40
N ALA A 192 16.85 -13.59 5.22
CA ALA A 192 16.62 -12.27 4.65
C ALA A 192 15.27 -12.20 3.93
N LEU A 193 14.69 -11.00 3.96
CA LEU A 193 13.44 -10.69 3.27
C LEU A 193 13.63 -9.41 2.45
N ALA A 194 13.40 -9.51 1.13
CA ALA A 194 13.48 -8.38 0.23
C ALA A 194 12.23 -8.28 -0.62
N ARG A 195 11.60 -7.10 -0.69
CA ARG A 195 10.51 -6.88 -1.63
C ARG A 195 11.07 -6.52 -2.99
N VAL A 196 10.82 -7.35 -4.00
CA VAL A 196 11.38 -7.20 -5.36
C VAL A 196 10.39 -6.62 -6.36
N ARG A 197 9.06 -6.62 -6.03
CA ARG A 197 8.04 -6.12 -6.96
C ARG A 197 6.84 -5.53 -6.21
N VAL A 198 6.26 -4.46 -6.77
CA VAL A 198 4.99 -3.85 -6.32
C VAL A 198 4.15 -3.54 -7.57
N GLY A 199 3.06 -4.25 -7.77
CA GLY A 199 2.26 -4.15 -8.99
C GLY A 199 3.13 -4.42 -10.24
N PRO A 200 3.16 -3.48 -11.20
CA PRO A 200 3.99 -3.60 -12.41
C PRO A 200 5.47 -3.20 -12.18
N ILE A 201 5.82 -2.60 -11.05
CA ILE A 201 7.17 -2.07 -10.83
C ILE A 201 8.07 -3.14 -10.23
N GLU A 202 9.21 -3.33 -10.84
CA GLU A 202 10.26 -4.25 -10.39
C GLU A 202 11.44 -3.48 -9.80
N LEU A 203 12.11 -4.11 -8.85
CA LEU A 203 13.34 -3.58 -8.25
C LEU A 203 14.47 -3.55 -9.28
N GLY A 204 14.59 -4.64 -10.10
CA GLY A 204 15.68 -4.82 -11.05
C GLY A 204 17.04 -4.73 -10.36
N ASP A 205 17.99 -4.11 -11.06
CA ASP A 205 19.39 -3.94 -10.63
C ASP A 205 19.60 -2.66 -9.79
N LEU A 206 18.52 -2.02 -9.29
CA LEU A 206 18.63 -0.82 -8.48
C LEU A 206 19.44 -1.11 -7.21
N ALA A 207 20.60 -0.46 -7.05
CA ALA A 207 21.47 -0.66 -5.91
C ALA A 207 20.82 -0.29 -4.58
N ALA A 208 21.20 -0.96 -3.49
CA ALA A 208 20.69 -0.65 -2.15
C ALA A 208 20.99 0.82 -1.76
N GLY A 209 19.99 1.55 -1.29
CA GLY A 209 20.06 2.98 -1.01
C GLY A 209 19.84 3.87 -2.23
N ALA A 210 19.80 3.33 -3.45
CA ALA A 210 19.55 4.12 -4.66
C ALA A 210 18.07 4.44 -4.84
N LEU A 211 17.83 5.60 -5.44
CA LEU A 211 16.52 6.13 -5.81
C LEU A 211 16.53 6.42 -7.32
N ARG A 212 15.53 5.94 -8.06
CA ARG A 212 15.34 6.31 -9.47
C ARG A 212 13.94 6.85 -9.74
N PRO A 213 13.79 7.81 -10.65
CA PRO A 213 12.46 8.20 -11.13
C PRO A 213 11.74 7.01 -11.79
N LEU A 214 10.42 6.95 -11.67
CA LEU A 214 9.61 6.06 -12.48
C LEU A 214 9.42 6.64 -13.88
N THR A 215 9.39 5.77 -14.89
CA THR A 215 9.05 6.17 -16.26
C THR A 215 7.56 6.51 -16.38
N GLY A 216 7.16 7.21 -17.45
CA GLY A 216 5.74 7.48 -17.72
C GLY A 216 4.91 6.20 -17.89
N GLU A 217 5.50 5.16 -18.48
CA GLU A 217 4.87 3.85 -18.64
C GLU A 217 4.66 3.15 -17.29
N GLU A 218 5.64 3.21 -16.40
CA GLU A 218 5.55 2.67 -15.04
C GLU A 218 4.45 3.35 -14.23
N VAL A 219 4.37 4.69 -14.30
CA VAL A 219 3.31 5.46 -13.63
C VAL A 219 1.94 5.13 -14.20
N THR A 220 1.82 4.99 -15.53
CA THR A 220 0.59 4.56 -16.19
C THR A 220 0.20 3.15 -15.77
N GLY A 221 1.16 2.23 -15.70
CA GLY A 221 0.96 0.87 -15.21
C GLY A 221 0.42 0.83 -13.78
N LEU A 222 0.95 1.68 -12.86
CA LEU A 222 0.44 1.79 -11.49
C LEU A 222 -1.00 2.33 -11.45
N ARG A 223 -1.32 3.33 -12.27
CA ARG A 223 -2.69 3.88 -12.38
C ARG A 223 -3.67 2.84 -12.91
N ASN A 224 -3.29 2.09 -13.93
CA ASN A 224 -4.10 1.01 -14.48
C ASN A 224 -4.33 -0.12 -13.48
N ALA A 225 -3.32 -0.51 -12.70
CA ALA A 225 -3.44 -1.53 -11.67
C ALA A 225 -4.50 -1.18 -10.62
N VAL A 226 -4.58 0.08 -10.17
CA VAL A 226 -5.60 0.52 -9.20
C VAL A 226 -6.98 0.75 -9.84
N THR A 227 -7.08 0.90 -11.16
CA THR A 227 -8.36 1.04 -11.87
C THR A 227 -8.93 -0.32 -12.23
N GLY A 228 -8.12 -1.26 -12.73
CA GLY A 228 -8.53 -2.62 -13.08
C GLY A 228 -8.98 -3.44 -11.87
N ALA A 229 -8.37 -3.25 -10.70
CA ALA A 229 -8.79 -3.87 -9.45
C ALA A 229 -10.22 -3.43 -9.00
N ARG A 230 -10.69 -2.25 -9.38
CA ARG A 230 -12.08 -1.81 -9.16
C ARG A 230 -13.08 -2.66 -9.94
N ALA A 231 -12.80 -2.95 -11.21
CA ALA A 231 -13.69 -3.73 -12.07
C ALA A 231 -13.87 -5.18 -11.57
N SER A 232 -12.80 -5.79 -11.06
CA SER A 232 -12.84 -7.14 -10.48
C SER A 232 -13.52 -7.22 -9.10
N GLY A 233 -13.42 -6.16 -8.30
CA GLY A 233 -14.05 -6.05 -6.97
C GLY A 233 -15.57 -5.82 -7.03
N GLU A 234 -16.07 -5.08 -8.02
CA GLU A 234 -17.50 -4.86 -8.24
C GLU A 234 -18.19 -6.11 -8.80
N ALA A 235 -17.52 -6.89 -9.65
CA ALA A 235 -18.04 -8.14 -10.18
C ALA A 235 -18.22 -9.24 -9.11
N ARG A 236 -17.55 -9.15 -7.94
CA ARG A 236 -17.69 -10.10 -6.83
C ARG A 236 -18.81 -9.77 -5.84
N ARG A 237 -19.44 -8.61 -5.91
CA ARG A 237 -20.64 -8.31 -5.12
C ARG A 237 -21.84 -8.95 -5.81
N LYS A 238 -22.27 -10.13 -5.32
CA LYS A 238 -23.56 -10.73 -5.70
C LYS A 238 -24.67 -9.71 -5.43
N PRO A 239 -25.68 -9.56 -6.33
CA PRO A 239 -26.82 -8.70 -6.06
C PRO A 239 -27.54 -9.24 -4.82
N VAL A 240 -27.80 -8.36 -3.86
CA VAL A 240 -28.67 -8.64 -2.72
C VAL A 240 -30.08 -8.79 -3.31
N THR A 241 -30.59 -10.01 -3.32
CA THR A 241 -31.97 -10.28 -3.70
C THR A 241 -32.90 -9.64 -2.66
N PRO A 242 -33.84 -8.75 -3.05
CA PRO A 242 -34.80 -8.19 -2.10
C PRO A 242 -35.65 -9.33 -1.54
N GLY A 243 -35.64 -9.48 -0.22
CA GLY A 243 -36.40 -10.50 0.50
C GLY A 243 -37.87 -10.43 0.14
N GLY A 244 -38.40 -11.58 -0.32
CA GLY A 244 -39.80 -11.76 -0.65
C GLY A 244 -40.69 -11.47 0.56
N VAL A 245 -41.64 -10.57 0.36
CA VAL A 245 -42.73 -10.28 1.29
C VAL A 245 -43.57 -11.58 1.45
N ARG A 246 -43.47 -12.21 2.62
CA ARG A 246 -44.37 -13.29 3.02
C ARG A 246 -45.81 -12.76 3.12
N ARG A 247 -46.62 -13.04 2.11
CA ARG A 247 -48.07 -12.87 2.22
C ARG A 247 -48.61 -13.88 3.24
N SER A 248 -49.09 -13.38 4.37
CA SER A 248 -49.89 -14.15 5.33
C SER A 248 -51.21 -14.52 4.68
N ARG A 249 -51.46 -15.82 4.46
CA ARG A 249 -52.75 -16.35 4.11
C ARG A 249 -53.63 -16.30 5.33
N GLY A 250 -54.70 -15.50 5.28
CA GLY A 250 -55.79 -15.49 6.25
C GLY A 250 -56.52 -16.84 6.21
N GLY A 251 -56.69 -17.46 7.38
CA GLY A 251 -57.54 -18.61 7.58
C GLY A 251 -59.00 -18.16 7.70
N PRO A 252 -59.99 -19.03 7.35
CA PRO A 252 -61.39 -18.69 7.35
C PRO A 252 -62.00 -18.65 8.78
N PRO A 253 -63.10 -17.92 8.99
CA PRO A 253 -63.69 -17.77 10.32
C PRO A 253 -64.45 -19.05 10.71
N ARG A 254 -64.21 -19.55 11.92
CA ARG A 254 -65.05 -20.60 12.55
C ARG A 254 -66.36 -19.98 13.02
N ARG A 255 -67.47 -20.53 12.54
CA ARG A 255 -68.80 -20.31 13.08
C ARG A 255 -68.99 -21.06 14.41
N ARG A 256 -69.71 -20.39 15.31
CA ARG A 256 -70.27 -20.73 16.62
C ARG A 256 -69.29 -20.56 17.80
#